data_66dd363928950df5d282c33f323fa154
#
_entry.id   66dd363928950df5d282c33f323fa154
#
_cell.length_a   1.000
_cell.length_b   1.000
_cell.length_c   1.000
_cell.angle_alpha   90.00
_cell.angle_beta   90.00
_cell.angle_gamma   90.00
#
_symmetry.space_group_name_H-M   'P 1'
#
loop_
_entity.id
_entity.type
_entity.pdbx_description
1 polymer ?
#
loop_
_entity_poly.entity_id
_entity_poly.type
_entity_poly.pdbx_seq_one_letter_code
_entity_poly.pdbx_strand_id
1 'polypeptide(L)'
;MRKKLVLIFFAVLCTASLAFPTDIEKIEPGNWWTGMKDSKLELLVYGKDLDGTSVTIEAEDVEVVAVENADSPDYLFVTLDIGKDQKAGKIKLSFKKGKFFQKISYELKERSENSAIRKGFDQSDVFYLIMPDRFANGDISNDTTANTLAVSYTHLRAHETLRHLVC
;
A
#
# COMPACT_ATOMS: atom_id res chain seq x y z
N MET A 1 -23.68 -28.90 -45.61
CA MET A 1 -22.80 -27.74 -45.43
C MET A 1 -23.30 -26.74 -44.37
N ARG A 2 -24.59 -26.52 -44.15
CA ARG A 2 -25.14 -25.56 -43.14
C ARG A 2 -24.84 -25.92 -41.67
N LYS A 3 -24.77 -27.19 -41.28
CA LYS A 3 -24.51 -27.62 -39.90
C LYS A 3 -23.05 -27.37 -39.43
N LYS A 4 -22.08 -27.40 -40.35
CA LYS A 4 -20.66 -27.12 -39.99
C LYS A 4 -20.40 -25.62 -39.82
N LEU A 5 -21.16 -24.76 -40.50
CA LEU A 5 -21.03 -23.31 -40.39
C LEU A 5 -21.55 -22.77 -39.04
N VAL A 6 -22.63 -23.39 -38.49
CA VAL A 6 -23.20 -23.03 -37.20
C VAL A 6 -22.24 -23.39 -36.06
N LEU A 7 -21.53 -24.52 -36.17
CA LEU A 7 -20.56 -24.94 -35.16
C LEU A 7 -19.34 -24.01 -35.08
N ILE A 8 -18.88 -23.50 -36.20
CA ILE A 8 -17.76 -22.54 -36.28
C ILE A 8 -18.17 -21.20 -35.66
N PHE A 9 -19.43 -20.76 -35.92
CA PHE A 9 -19.93 -19.52 -35.31
C PHE A 9 -20.09 -19.59 -33.80
N PHE A 10 -20.45 -20.77 -33.26
CA PHE A 10 -20.55 -20.99 -31.82
C PHE A 10 -19.18 -21.10 -31.12
N ALA A 11 -18.16 -21.62 -31.83
CA ALA A 11 -16.78 -21.71 -31.30
C ALA A 11 -16.09 -20.34 -31.22
N VAL A 12 -16.43 -19.39 -32.10
CA VAL A 12 -15.89 -18.03 -32.09
C VAL A 12 -16.53 -17.15 -30.99
N LEU A 13 -17.75 -17.48 -30.56
CA LEU A 13 -18.45 -16.72 -29.53
C LEU A 13 -17.98 -17.02 -28.11
N CYS A 14 -17.18 -18.09 -27.92
CA CYS A 14 -16.77 -18.56 -26.58
C CYS A 14 -15.43 -17.98 -26.08
N THR A 15 -14.81 -17.07 -26.80
CA THR A 15 -13.54 -16.42 -26.39
C THR A 15 -13.70 -14.94 -26.04
N ALA A 16 -14.88 -14.52 -25.61
CA ALA A 16 -15.00 -13.25 -24.91
C ALA A 16 -14.32 -13.39 -23.55
N SER A 17 -13.02 -13.13 -23.51
CA SER A 17 -12.32 -12.89 -22.24
C SER A 17 -13.09 -11.81 -21.51
N LEU A 18 -13.66 -12.16 -20.36
CA LEU A 18 -14.19 -11.20 -19.41
C LEU A 18 -13.00 -10.36 -18.93
N ALA A 19 -12.68 -9.31 -19.65
CA ALA A 19 -11.71 -8.33 -19.20
C ALA A 19 -12.34 -7.61 -18.01
N PHE A 20 -11.86 -7.91 -16.82
CA PHE A 20 -12.19 -7.12 -15.65
C PHE A 20 -11.66 -5.69 -15.87
N PRO A 21 -12.42 -4.67 -15.49
CA PRO A 21 -11.92 -3.30 -15.61
C PRO A 21 -10.71 -3.13 -14.69
N THR A 22 -9.60 -2.71 -15.25
CA THR A 22 -8.43 -2.28 -14.48
C THR A 22 -8.81 -1.03 -13.67
N ASP A 23 -8.46 -0.99 -12.41
CA ASP A 23 -8.71 0.15 -11.52
C ASP A 23 -7.67 0.18 -10.42
N ILE A 24 -7.20 1.35 -10.04
CA ILE A 24 -6.24 1.54 -8.96
C ILE A 24 -6.97 2.13 -7.76
N GLU A 25 -6.97 1.38 -6.67
CA GLU A 25 -7.66 1.73 -5.43
C GLU A 25 -6.73 2.41 -4.43
N LYS A 26 -5.45 1.99 -4.37
CA LYS A 26 -4.51 2.46 -3.34
C LYS A 26 -3.06 2.42 -3.80
N ILE A 27 -2.28 3.37 -3.29
CA ILE A 27 -0.81 3.38 -3.41
C ILE A 27 -0.21 3.50 -2.01
N GLU A 28 0.75 2.65 -1.69
CA GLU A 28 1.47 2.67 -0.42
C GLU A 28 2.99 2.73 -0.64
N PRO A 29 3.71 3.53 0.16
CA PRO A 29 3.20 4.50 1.13
C PRO A 29 2.42 5.63 0.46
N GLY A 30 1.42 6.22 1.12
CA GLY A 30 0.54 7.26 0.55
C GLY A 30 1.21 8.61 0.27
N ASN A 31 2.40 8.81 0.75
CA ASN A 31 3.27 9.97 0.51
C ASN A 31 4.72 9.62 0.87
N TRP A 32 5.68 10.45 0.42
CA TRP A 32 7.09 10.29 0.77
C TRP A 32 7.75 11.64 1.00
N TRP A 33 9.06 11.65 1.22
CA TRP A 33 9.85 12.87 1.47
C TRP A 33 10.96 13.02 0.44
N THR A 34 11.23 14.25 0.03
CA THR A 34 12.42 14.62 -0.73
C THR A 34 13.66 14.63 0.14
N GLY A 35 14.84 14.56 -0.46
CA GLY A 35 16.12 14.67 0.26
C GLY A 35 16.41 13.51 1.23
N MET A 36 15.86 12.33 0.98
CA MET A 36 16.20 11.11 1.71
C MET A 36 17.61 10.65 1.34
N LYS A 37 18.30 9.97 2.26
CA LYS A 37 19.64 9.40 2.02
C LYS A 37 19.60 8.33 0.94
N ASP A 38 18.58 7.47 0.98
CA ASP A 38 18.25 6.54 -0.09
C ASP A 38 17.28 7.22 -1.04
N SER A 39 17.69 7.33 -2.31
CA SER A 39 16.87 7.93 -3.36
C SER A 39 15.77 6.99 -3.86
N LYS A 40 15.90 5.68 -3.61
CA LYS A 40 14.95 4.69 -4.09
C LYS A 40 13.73 4.59 -3.19
N LEU A 41 12.57 4.63 -3.81
CA LEU A 41 11.27 4.44 -3.20
C LEU A 41 10.51 3.36 -3.95
N GLU A 42 10.14 2.30 -3.25
CA GLU A 42 9.24 1.27 -3.78
C GLU A 42 7.80 1.58 -3.36
N LEU A 43 6.92 1.65 -4.34
CA LEU A 43 5.50 1.84 -4.17
C LEU A 43 4.79 0.50 -4.40
N LEU A 44 3.95 0.10 -3.46
CA LEU A 44 2.97 -0.95 -3.65
C LEU A 44 1.67 -0.32 -4.17
N VAL A 45 1.28 -0.70 -5.36
CA VAL A 45 0.01 -0.29 -5.97
C VAL A 45 -0.97 -1.45 -5.86
N TYR A 46 -2.13 -1.19 -5.29
CA TYR A 46 -3.23 -2.14 -5.15
C TYR A 46 -4.42 -1.70 -6.00
N GLY A 47 -5.06 -2.65 -6.66
CA GLY A 47 -6.22 -2.39 -7.51
C GLY A 47 -6.75 -3.66 -8.14
N LYS A 48 -7.36 -3.54 -9.31
CA LYS A 48 -7.92 -4.67 -10.05
C LYS A 48 -7.20 -4.86 -11.38
N ASP A 49 -6.75 -6.08 -11.65
CA ASP A 49 -6.14 -6.47 -12.93
C ASP A 49 -5.00 -5.53 -13.34
N LEU A 50 -4.00 -5.35 -12.46
CA LEU A 50 -2.86 -4.47 -12.68
C LEU A 50 -1.72 -5.12 -13.47
N ASP A 51 -1.74 -6.44 -13.65
CA ASP A 51 -0.70 -7.15 -14.38
C ASP A 51 -0.47 -6.57 -15.79
N GLY A 52 0.80 -6.35 -16.17
CA GLY A 52 1.16 -5.74 -17.43
C GLY A 52 0.84 -4.24 -17.56
N THR A 53 0.54 -3.55 -16.46
CA THR A 53 0.36 -2.09 -16.45
C THR A 53 1.72 -1.39 -16.57
N SER A 54 1.83 -0.45 -17.50
CA SER A 54 2.99 0.43 -17.62
C SER A 54 2.79 1.69 -16.78
N VAL A 55 3.87 2.17 -16.18
CA VAL A 55 3.87 3.35 -15.31
C VAL A 55 4.82 4.40 -15.87
N THR A 56 4.38 5.64 -15.92
CA THR A 56 5.20 6.80 -16.25
C THR A 56 4.98 7.91 -15.24
N ILE A 57 5.95 8.82 -15.10
CA ILE A 57 5.91 9.88 -14.11
C ILE A 57 6.10 11.25 -14.77
N GLU A 58 5.39 12.26 -14.27
CA GLU A 58 5.58 13.66 -14.62
C GLU A 58 6.20 14.37 -13.40
N ALA A 59 7.53 14.52 -13.40
CA ALA A 59 8.33 15.18 -12.38
C ALA A 59 9.63 15.72 -12.99
N GLU A 60 10.30 16.63 -12.29
CA GLU A 60 11.55 17.24 -12.79
C GLU A 60 12.74 16.30 -12.56
N ASP A 61 12.83 15.66 -11.40
CA ASP A 61 13.97 14.84 -10.99
C ASP A 61 13.48 13.57 -10.26
N VAL A 62 12.53 12.84 -10.89
CA VAL A 62 12.08 11.52 -10.45
C VAL A 62 11.92 10.61 -11.66
N GLU A 63 12.47 9.43 -11.58
CA GLU A 63 12.40 8.41 -12.63
C GLU A 63 11.74 7.12 -12.15
N VAL A 64 11.03 6.44 -13.05
CA VAL A 64 10.54 5.07 -12.83
C VAL A 64 11.66 4.10 -13.20
N VAL A 65 12.26 3.46 -12.21
CA VAL A 65 13.37 2.53 -12.40
C VAL A 65 12.89 1.13 -12.78
N ALA A 66 11.86 0.64 -12.11
CA ALA A 66 11.30 -0.67 -12.35
C ALA A 66 9.78 -0.69 -12.12
N VAL A 67 9.11 -1.57 -12.84
CA VAL A 67 7.70 -1.92 -12.65
C VAL A 67 7.64 -3.43 -12.65
N GLU A 68 7.27 -4.02 -11.51
CA GLU A 68 7.27 -5.45 -11.30
C GLU A 68 5.89 -5.93 -10.90
N ASN A 69 5.41 -6.99 -11.56
CA ASN A 69 4.16 -7.62 -11.23
C ASN A 69 4.35 -8.53 -10.00
N ALA A 70 3.37 -8.54 -9.11
CA ALA A 70 3.31 -9.53 -8.05
C ALA A 70 2.74 -10.86 -8.56
N ASP A 71 2.75 -11.90 -7.71
CA ASP A 71 2.08 -13.17 -8.01
C ASP A 71 0.56 -12.99 -8.21
N SER A 72 -0.02 -12.04 -7.51
CA SER A 72 -1.43 -11.65 -7.68
C SER A 72 -1.54 -10.52 -8.71
N PRO A 73 -2.48 -10.60 -9.68
CA PRO A 73 -2.68 -9.57 -10.68
C PRO A 73 -3.21 -8.25 -10.12
N ASP A 74 -3.59 -8.22 -8.84
CA ASP A 74 -4.15 -7.04 -8.17
C ASP A 74 -3.08 -6.17 -7.50
N TYR A 75 -1.81 -6.56 -7.60
CA TYR A 75 -0.70 -5.83 -7.01
C TYR A 75 0.40 -5.54 -8.04
N LEU A 76 0.99 -4.36 -7.93
CA LEU A 76 2.10 -3.92 -8.76
C LEU A 76 3.12 -3.20 -7.89
N PHE A 77 4.39 -3.53 -8.05
CA PHE A 77 5.49 -2.80 -7.42
C PHE A 77 6.09 -1.80 -8.41
N VAL A 78 6.25 -0.57 -7.98
CA VAL A 78 6.83 0.50 -8.79
C VAL A 78 8.00 1.10 -8.04
N THR A 79 9.20 0.92 -8.55
CA THR A 79 10.41 1.53 -7.97
C THR A 79 10.68 2.86 -8.65
N LEU A 80 10.71 3.90 -7.83
CA LEU A 80 11.08 5.26 -8.22
C LEU A 80 12.50 5.57 -7.74
N ASP A 81 13.23 6.36 -8.51
CA ASP A 81 14.45 7.03 -8.07
C ASP A 81 14.15 8.53 -7.95
N ILE A 82 14.27 9.06 -6.74
CA ILE A 82 13.98 10.46 -6.42
C ILE A 82 15.30 11.21 -6.31
N GLY A 83 15.57 12.03 -7.30
CA GLY A 83 16.79 12.81 -7.35
C GLY A 83 16.90 13.85 -6.23
N LYS A 84 18.10 14.33 -6.00
CA LYS A 84 18.41 15.27 -4.90
C LYS A 84 17.79 16.63 -5.10
N ASP A 85 17.58 17.02 -6.36
CA ASP A 85 17.07 18.34 -6.74
C ASP A 85 15.54 18.36 -6.84
N GLN A 86 14.90 17.21 -6.63
CA GLN A 86 13.44 17.10 -6.60
C GLN A 86 12.87 17.93 -5.45
N LYS A 87 12.05 18.91 -5.80
CA LYS A 87 11.33 19.73 -4.82
C LYS A 87 10.11 19.02 -4.26
N ALA A 88 9.77 19.37 -3.02
CA ALA A 88 8.52 18.93 -2.42
C ALA A 88 7.32 19.45 -3.23
N GLY A 89 6.27 18.63 -3.33
CA GLY A 89 5.08 18.94 -4.09
C GLY A 89 4.37 17.70 -4.59
N LYS A 90 3.38 17.89 -5.44
CA LYS A 90 2.62 16.81 -6.05
C LYS A 90 3.21 16.44 -7.40
N ILE A 91 3.63 15.20 -7.54
CA ILE A 91 4.02 14.58 -8.80
C ILE A 91 2.86 13.75 -9.34
N LYS A 92 2.87 13.44 -10.65
CA LYS A 92 1.78 12.68 -11.28
C LYS A 92 2.31 11.36 -11.81
N LEU A 93 1.76 10.28 -11.29
CA LEU A 93 1.96 8.92 -11.78
C LEU A 93 0.86 8.61 -12.80
N SER A 94 1.24 8.15 -13.98
CA SER A 94 0.32 7.76 -15.04
C SER A 94 0.44 6.25 -15.28
N PHE A 95 -0.67 5.55 -15.12
CA PHE A 95 -0.79 4.11 -15.29
C PHE A 95 -1.55 3.82 -16.57
N LYS A 96 -1.04 2.89 -17.38
CA LYS A 96 -1.63 2.54 -18.68
C LYS A 96 -1.59 1.03 -18.91
N LYS A 97 -2.76 0.46 -19.27
CA LYS A 97 -2.92 -0.93 -19.73
C LYS A 97 -3.96 -0.99 -20.83
N GLY A 98 -3.55 -1.23 -22.06
CA GLY A 98 -4.47 -1.24 -23.21
C GLY A 98 -5.23 0.09 -23.35
N LYS A 99 -6.55 0.07 -23.11
CA LYS A 99 -7.42 1.27 -23.14
C LYS A 99 -7.53 1.96 -21.79
N PHE A 100 -7.12 1.30 -20.70
CA PHE A 100 -7.11 1.88 -19.36
C PHE A 100 -6.02 2.95 -19.27
N PHE A 101 -6.38 4.07 -18.67
CA PHE A 101 -5.47 5.15 -18.35
C PHE A 101 -5.96 5.87 -17.10
N GLN A 102 -5.10 5.93 -16.08
CA GLN A 102 -5.39 6.64 -14.83
C GLN A 102 -4.19 7.47 -14.41
N LYS A 103 -4.43 8.71 -14.04
CA LYS A 103 -3.43 9.59 -13.41
C LYS A 103 -3.71 9.75 -11.94
N ILE A 104 -2.70 9.52 -11.12
CA ILE A 104 -2.77 9.66 -9.66
C ILE A 104 -1.76 10.70 -9.22
N SER A 105 -2.21 11.60 -8.36
CA SER A 105 -1.35 12.61 -7.75
C SER A 105 -0.70 12.00 -6.50
N TYR A 106 0.63 11.99 -6.47
CA TYR A 106 1.42 11.49 -5.35
C TYR A 106 2.18 12.63 -4.69
N GLU A 107 2.15 12.69 -3.36
CA GLU A 107 2.73 13.81 -2.61
C GLU A 107 4.14 13.49 -2.13
N LEU A 108 5.09 14.35 -2.51
CA LEU A 108 6.42 14.40 -1.94
C LEU A 108 6.49 15.58 -0.95
N LYS A 109 6.76 15.28 0.31
CA LYS A 109 6.83 16.26 1.40
C LYS A 109 8.25 16.75 1.59
N GLU A 110 8.38 17.96 2.07
CA GLU A 110 9.65 18.46 2.57
C GLU A 110 9.99 17.83 3.92
N ARG A 111 11.24 17.49 4.12
CA ARG A 111 11.70 16.99 5.43
C ARG A 111 11.79 18.14 6.42
N SER A 112 11.38 17.87 7.66
CA SER A 112 11.57 18.82 8.76
C SER A 112 13.06 19.14 8.91
N GLU A 113 13.38 20.39 9.21
CA GLU A 113 14.72 20.81 9.60
C GLU A 113 15.27 19.88 10.69
N ASN A 114 16.55 19.59 10.61
CA ASN A 114 17.25 18.73 11.56
C ASN A 114 16.74 17.28 11.65
N SER A 115 15.82 16.85 10.77
CA SER A 115 15.34 15.46 10.77
C SER A 115 16.46 14.45 10.52
N ALA A 116 17.53 14.84 9.78
CA ALA A 116 18.67 13.99 9.48
C ALA A 116 19.62 13.77 10.66
N ILE A 117 19.57 14.65 11.67
CA ILE A 117 20.45 14.59 12.84
C ILE A 117 19.72 14.12 14.10
N ARG A 118 18.46 13.71 13.97
CA ARG A 118 17.75 13.07 15.08
C ARG A 118 18.49 11.81 15.48
N LYS A 119 18.88 11.76 16.74
CA LYS A 119 19.45 10.54 17.29
C LYS A 119 18.36 9.47 17.40
N GLY A 120 18.69 8.26 17.02
CA GLY A 120 17.92 7.09 17.41
C GLY A 120 18.10 6.79 18.90
N PHE A 121 17.57 5.68 19.33
CA PHE A 121 17.74 5.18 20.69
C PHE A 121 19.19 4.76 20.92
N ASP A 122 19.69 5.00 22.14
CA ASP A 122 21.03 4.61 22.55
C ASP A 122 21.01 3.94 23.94
N GLN A 123 22.20 3.64 24.49
CA GLN A 123 22.33 2.92 25.74
C GLN A 123 21.85 3.71 26.98
N SER A 124 21.54 5.00 26.84
CA SER A 124 20.97 5.84 27.89
C SER A 124 19.44 5.82 27.94
N ASP A 125 18.82 5.22 26.90
CA ASP A 125 17.37 5.14 26.82
C ASP A 125 16.81 3.92 27.53
N VAL A 126 15.65 4.07 28.13
CA VAL A 126 14.91 2.98 28.77
C VAL A 126 13.65 2.72 28.02
N PHE A 127 13.46 1.48 27.57
CA PHE A 127 12.24 1.05 26.89
C PHE A 127 11.33 0.33 27.87
N TYR A 128 10.06 0.71 27.87
CA TYR A 128 9.03 0.02 28.58
C TYR A 128 7.91 -0.41 27.64
N LEU A 129 7.69 -1.71 27.52
CA LEU A 129 6.61 -2.25 26.71
C LEU A 129 5.34 -2.35 27.54
N ILE A 130 4.32 -1.57 27.15
CA ILE A 130 2.99 -1.63 27.74
C ILE A 130 2.06 -2.33 26.77
N MET A 131 1.41 -3.38 27.24
CA MET A 131 0.35 -4.08 26.52
C MET A 131 -0.99 -3.74 27.18
N PRO A 132 -1.77 -2.79 26.61
CA PRO A 132 -3.00 -2.29 27.25
C PRO A 132 -4.02 -3.37 27.56
N ASP A 133 -4.09 -4.41 26.72
CA ASP A 133 -4.96 -5.57 26.89
C ASP A 133 -4.64 -6.44 28.12
N ARG A 134 -3.48 -6.25 28.70
CA ARG A 134 -3.04 -6.93 29.96
C ARG A 134 -3.37 -6.17 31.22
N PHE A 135 -3.90 -4.96 31.12
CA PHE A 135 -4.30 -4.14 32.26
C PHE A 135 -5.79 -4.26 32.53
N ALA A 136 -6.19 -3.89 33.75
CA ALA A 136 -7.59 -3.79 34.09
C ALA A 136 -8.28 -2.75 33.21
N ASN A 137 -9.41 -3.11 32.62
CA ASN A 137 -10.17 -2.20 31.81
C ASN A 137 -10.87 -1.16 32.70
N GLY A 138 -10.51 0.12 32.52
CA GLY A 138 -11.08 1.24 33.27
C GLY A 138 -12.36 1.78 32.67
N ASP A 139 -12.62 1.52 31.37
CA ASP A 139 -13.81 1.99 30.67
C ASP A 139 -14.25 0.99 29.59
N ILE A 140 -15.31 0.25 29.89
CA ILE A 140 -15.86 -0.76 28.98
C ILE A 140 -16.64 -0.16 27.80
N SER A 141 -16.96 1.12 27.82
CA SER A 141 -17.76 1.76 26.76
C SER A 141 -17.00 1.92 25.45
N ASN A 142 -15.66 1.91 25.50
CA ASN A 142 -14.78 2.07 24.35
C ASN A 142 -14.18 0.76 23.81
N ASP A 143 -14.59 -0.40 24.36
CA ASP A 143 -14.05 -1.72 23.98
C ASP A 143 -14.38 -2.11 22.54
N THR A 144 -15.46 -1.59 22.00
CA THR A 144 -15.93 -1.93 20.65
C THR A 144 -16.22 -0.67 19.85
N THR A 145 -15.65 -0.57 18.67
CA THR A 145 -16.01 0.47 17.71
C THR A 145 -16.74 -0.14 16.52
N ALA A 146 -17.59 0.63 15.83
CA ALA A 146 -18.42 0.16 14.72
C ALA A 146 -17.60 -0.49 13.58
N ASN A 147 -16.29 -0.19 13.47
CA ASN A 147 -15.40 -0.67 12.42
C ASN A 147 -14.42 -1.75 12.90
N THR A 148 -14.51 -2.19 14.15
CA THR A 148 -13.66 -3.26 14.66
C THR A 148 -14.35 -4.58 14.39
N LEU A 149 -13.73 -5.44 13.59
CA LEU A 149 -14.06 -6.87 13.50
C LEU A 149 -13.60 -7.54 14.82
N ALA A 150 -14.08 -7.05 15.94
CA ALA A 150 -13.60 -7.44 17.23
C ALA A 150 -14.00 -8.86 17.54
N VAL A 151 -13.01 -9.68 17.70
CA VAL A 151 -13.07 -10.89 18.52
C VAL A 151 -13.63 -10.46 19.88
N SER A 152 -14.60 -11.22 20.38
CA SER A 152 -15.20 -10.99 21.70
C SER A 152 -14.11 -10.65 22.71
N TYR A 153 -14.27 -9.54 23.42
CA TYR A 153 -13.34 -8.98 24.42
C TYR A 153 -12.80 -9.99 25.43
N THR A 154 -13.54 -11.06 25.69
CA THR A 154 -13.13 -12.15 26.56
C THR A 154 -11.86 -12.88 26.13
N HIS A 155 -11.45 -12.77 24.87
CA HIS A 155 -10.24 -13.40 24.34
C HIS A 155 -8.99 -12.53 24.46
N LEU A 156 -9.14 -11.24 24.71
CA LEU A 156 -8.02 -10.30 24.83
C LEU A 156 -7.53 -10.12 26.27
N ARG A 157 -8.20 -10.70 27.23
CA ARG A 157 -7.72 -10.70 28.60
C ARG A 157 -6.61 -11.73 28.76
N ALA A 158 -5.41 -11.26 29.01
CA ALA A 158 -4.37 -12.13 29.46
C ALA A 158 -4.84 -12.79 30.77
N HIS A 159 -4.91 -14.11 30.78
CA HIS A 159 -5.31 -14.89 31.96
C HIS A 159 -4.43 -14.61 33.20
N GLU A 160 -3.27 -14.01 32.98
CA GLU A 160 -2.30 -13.68 34.01
C GLU A 160 -2.70 -12.49 34.87
N THR A 161 -3.64 -11.63 34.43
CA THR A 161 -3.92 -10.35 35.10
C THR A 161 -4.70 -10.50 36.42
N LEU A 162 -5.33 -11.62 36.69
CA LEU A 162 -6.18 -11.78 37.86
C LEU A 162 -5.54 -12.58 39.04
N ARG A 163 -4.48 -13.33 38.81
CA ARG A 163 -3.88 -14.20 39.81
C ARG A 163 -2.38 -14.17 39.95
N HIS A 164 -1.65 -13.60 39.04
CA HIS A 164 -0.20 -13.70 38.94
C HIS A 164 0.55 -12.38 38.80
N LEU A 165 -0.13 -11.27 38.97
CA LEU A 165 0.56 -10.00 39.19
C LEU A 165 1.07 -9.96 40.63
N VAL A 166 2.04 -10.79 40.90
CA VAL A 166 2.96 -10.59 41.98
C VAL A 166 4.23 -10.08 41.30
N CYS A 167 4.40 -8.78 41.32
CA CYS A 167 5.72 -8.19 41.16
C CYS A 167 6.47 -8.35 42.46
#